data_39e2e4b12df9284c383057ebbf7c0870
#
_entry.id   39e2e4b12df9284c383057ebbf7c0870
#
_cell.length_a   1.000
_cell.length_b   1.000
_cell.length_c   1.000
_cell.angle_alpha   90.00
_cell.angle_beta   90.00
_cell.angle_gamma   90.00
#
_symmetry.space_group_name_H-M   'P 1'
#
loop_
_entity.id
_entity.type
_entity.pdbx_description
1 polymer ?
#
loop_
_entity_poly.entity_id
_entity_poly.type
_entity_poly.pdbx_seq_one_letter_code
_entity_poly.pdbx_strand_id
1 'polypeptide(L)'
;DFYPDPNATNINDCDYVIQRHSYNKQQFEDLADKPMFNAQAIQECLEMGPNYQTRGFESSLYDKENVTSIYKNRFEVLEFWGIIDKKTADECGLMYETNSENIAVNVWICGNKVLRMVENPFTPNRIPYLVCPYELNPYQFFGVGIPENMEDSQMVMNGHARMAIDNLALAGNLVFDVDETMLVPGQ
;
A
#
# COMPACT_ATOMS: atom_id res chain seq x y z
N ASP A 1 -1.83 0.13 -4.17
CA ASP A 1 -0.69 0.63 -3.40
C ASP A 1 0.24 1.44 -4.30
N PHE A 2 0.92 2.44 -3.72
CA PHE A 2 1.77 3.37 -4.43
C PHE A 2 3.16 3.41 -3.76
N TYR A 3 4.20 3.15 -4.51
CA TYR A 3 5.58 3.06 -4.05
C TYR A 3 6.45 4.05 -4.84
N PRO A 4 6.68 5.25 -4.30
CA PRO A 4 7.61 6.22 -4.90
C PRO A 4 9.06 5.83 -4.62
N ASP A 5 9.98 6.51 -5.27
CA ASP A 5 11.41 6.44 -4.94
C ASP A 5 11.63 6.87 -3.48
N PRO A 6 12.24 6.03 -2.63
CA PRO A 6 12.47 6.33 -1.22
C PRO A 6 13.43 7.49 -0.98
N ASN A 7 14.24 7.87 -1.97
CA ASN A 7 15.18 8.99 -1.87
C ASN A 7 14.57 10.33 -2.28
N ALA A 8 13.39 10.33 -2.91
CA ALA A 8 12.72 11.53 -3.35
C ALA A 8 11.86 12.14 -2.25
N THR A 9 11.76 13.46 -2.22
CA THR A 9 10.88 14.21 -1.31
C THR A 9 9.61 14.69 -2.00
N ASN A 10 9.59 14.70 -3.33
CA ASN A 10 8.42 15.05 -4.14
C ASN A 10 8.38 14.24 -5.44
N ILE A 11 7.23 14.24 -6.09
CA ILE A 11 6.99 13.44 -7.30
C ILE A 11 7.86 13.84 -8.49
N ASN A 12 8.31 15.11 -8.55
CA ASN A 12 9.12 15.59 -9.65
C ASN A 12 10.59 15.16 -9.54
N ASP A 13 11.02 14.82 -8.33
CA ASP A 13 12.39 14.36 -8.03
C ASP A 13 12.49 12.82 -8.03
N CYS A 14 11.36 12.11 -8.25
CA CYS A 14 11.37 10.66 -8.33
C CYS A 14 12.02 10.17 -9.61
N ASP A 15 13.00 9.28 -9.49
CA ASP A 15 13.56 8.53 -10.62
C ASP A 15 12.57 7.48 -11.12
N TYR A 16 11.77 6.93 -10.23
CA TYR A 16 10.73 5.97 -10.58
C TYR A 16 9.55 5.99 -9.59
N VAL A 17 8.44 5.45 -10.06
CA VAL A 17 7.25 5.18 -9.25
C VAL A 17 6.69 3.82 -9.63
N ILE A 18 6.27 3.02 -8.64
CA ILE A 18 5.60 1.76 -8.86
C ILE A 18 4.21 1.83 -8.27
N GLN A 19 3.21 1.54 -9.09
CA GLN A 19 1.84 1.35 -8.63
C GLN A 19 1.48 -0.13 -8.69
N ARG A 20 0.92 -0.64 -7.61
CA ARG A 20 0.44 -2.01 -7.48
C ARG A 20 -1.06 -2.05 -7.75
N HIS A 21 -1.45 -2.81 -8.73
CA HIS A 21 -2.84 -3.08 -9.11
C HIS A 21 -3.24 -4.49 -8.71
N SER A 22 -4.51 -4.66 -8.41
CA SER A 22 -5.12 -5.94 -8.08
C SER A 22 -6.30 -6.18 -9.00
N TYR A 23 -6.15 -7.11 -9.93
CA TYR A 23 -7.17 -7.45 -10.92
C TYR A 23 -7.84 -8.79 -10.60
N ASN A 24 -9.16 -8.89 -10.85
CA ASN A 24 -9.80 -10.18 -10.92
C ASN A 24 -9.50 -10.85 -12.28
N LYS A 25 -9.85 -12.13 -12.44
CA LYS A 25 -9.53 -12.88 -13.65
C LYS A 25 -10.07 -12.22 -14.92
N GLN A 26 -11.31 -11.79 -14.92
CA GLN A 26 -11.96 -11.15 -16.10
C GLN A 26 -11.29 -9.81 -16.43
N GLN A 27 -11.06 -8.96 -15.43
CA GLN A 27 -10.37 -7.68 -15.63
C GLN A 27 -8.95 -7.88 -16.18
N PHE A 28 -8.29 -8.96 -15.78
CA PHE A 28 -6.95 -9.28 -16.26
C PHE A 28 -6.97 -9.81 -17.69
N GLU A 29 -7.98 -10.62 -18.06
CA GLU A 29 -8.23 -11.05 -19.43
C GLU A 29 -8.54 -9.86 -20.35
N ASP A 30 -9.34 -8.90 -19.90
CA ASP A 30 -9.68 -7.68 -20.66
C ASP A 30 -8.46 -6.79 -20.97
N LEU A 31 -7.32 -6.97 -20.25
CA LEU A 31 -6.08 -6.28 -20.60
C LEU A 31 -5.49 -6.75 -21.93
N ALA A 32 -5.77 -8.00 -22.35
CA ALA A 32 -5.28 -8.54 -23.61
C ALA A 32 -5.88 -7.83 -24.84
N ASP A 33 -7.09 -7.26 -24.69
CA ASP A 33 -7.76 -6.52 -25.74
C ASP A 33 -7.27 -5.07 -25.87
N LYS A 34 -6.48 -4.60 -24.91
CA LYS A 34 -5.96 -3.23 -24.94
C LYS A 34 -4.74 -3.13 -25.86
N PRO A 35 -4.57 -2.00 -26.57
CA PRO A 35 -3.43 -1.79 -27.43
C PRO A 35 -2.11 -1.83 -26.63
N MET A 36 -1.07 -2.36 -27.27
CA MET A 36 0.30 -2.44 -26.72
C MET A 36 0.48 -3.46 -25.56
N PHE A 37 -0.55 -4.21 -25.17
CA PHE A 37 -0.40 -5.32 -24.25
C PHE A 37 -0.07 -6.63 -25.00
N ASN A 38 0.80 -7.45 -24.38
CA ASN A 38 1.16 -8.75 -24.92
C ASN A 38 0.15 -9.82 -24.47
N ALA A 39 -0.78 -10.15 -25.38
CA ALA A 39 -1.83 -11.12 -25.11
C ALA A 39 -1.28 -12.52 -24.75
N GLN A 40 -0.13 -12.92 -25.34
CA GLN A 40 0.50 -14.19 -25.01
C GLN A 40 1.03 -14.20 -23.57
N ALA A 41 1.69 -13.13 -23.11
CA ALA A 41 2.18 -13.02 -21.75
C ALA A 41 1.02 -13.01 -20.72
N ILE A 42 -0.10 -12.39 -21.06
CA ILE A 42 -1.32 -12.41 -20.24
C ILE A 42 -1.86 -13.84 -20.14
N GLN A 43 -1.94 -14.57 -21.25
CA GLN A 43 -2.39 -15.95 -21.27
C GLN A 43 -1.49 -16.86 -20.42
N GLU A 44 -0.18 -16.72 -20.53
CA GLU A 44 0.78 -17.46 -19.71
C GLU A 44 0.60 -17.14 -18.20
N CYS A 45 0.35 -15.89 -17.85
CA CYS A 45 0.06 -15.51 -16.45
C CYS A 45 -1.25 -16.10 -15.96
N LEU A 46 -2.28 -16.19 -16.80
CA LEU A 46 -3.56 -16.83 -16.46
C LEU A 46 -3.38 -18.32 -16.19
N GLU A 47 -2.52 -19.00 -16.96
CA GLU A 47 -2.19 -20.42 -16.78
C GLU A 47 -1.41 -20.67 -15.48
N MET A 48 -0.52 -19.75 -15.09
CA MET A 48 0.21 -19.82 -13.82
C MET A 48 -0.71 -19.62 -12.61
N GLY A 49 -1.83 -18.95 -12.80
CA GLY A 49 -2.83 -18.69 -11.76
C GLY A 49 -2.60 -17.42 -10.94
N PRO A 50 -3.51 -17.14 -10.00
CA PRO A 50 -3.48 -15.93 -9.17
C PRO A 50 -2.19 -15.84 -8.33
N ASN A 51 -1.57 -14.68 -8.31
CA ASN A 51 -0.29 -14.43 -7.65
C ASN A 51 -0.33 -13.31 -6.60
N TYR A 52 -1.53 -12.77 -6.28
CA TYR A 52 -1.67 -11.71 -5.32
C TYR A 52 -1.28 -12.17 -3.92
N GLN A 53 -0.37 -11.45 -3.29
CA GLN A 53 0.06 -11.69 -1.91
C GLN A 53 -0.39 -10.54 -1.02
N THR A 54 -1.14 -10.87 0.04
CA THR A 54 -1.44 -9.92 1.12
C THR A 54 -0.15 -9.59 1.86
N ARG A 55 0.10 -8.31 2.09
CA ARG A 55 1.27 -7.86 2.86
C ARG A 55 0.90 -7.71 4.34
N GLY A 56 1.91 -7.70 5.22
CA GLY A 56 1.72 -7.80 6.68
C GLY A 56 0.66 -6.87 7.28
N PHE A 57 0.55 -5.63 6.80
CA PHE A 57 -0.49 -4.70 7.24
C PHE A 57 -1.89 -5.17 6.80
N GLU A 58 -2.06 -5.58 5.56
CA GLU A 58 -3.32 -6.11 5.03
C GLU A 58 -3.71 -7.40 5.75
N SER A 59 -2.74 -8.32 5.98
CA SER A 59 -3.02 -9.57 6.67
C SER A 59 -3.53 -9.34 8.10
N SER A 60 -2.98 -8.36 8.81
CA SER A 60 -3.42 -8.03 10.18
C SER A 60 -4.87 -7.50 10.25
N LEU A 61 -5.37 -6.90 9.19
CA LEU A 61 -6.77 -6.47 9.07
C LEU A 61 -7.70 -7.64 8.74
N TYR A 62 -7.22 -8.62 7.97
CA TYR A 62 -8.03 -9.72 7.44
C TYR A 62 -8.05 -10.96 8.34
N ASP A 63 -7.03 -11.19 9.16
CA ASP A 63 -6.97 -12.33 10.10
C ASP A 63 -8.12 -12.35 11.12
N LYS A 64 -8.76 -11.20 11.34
CA LYS A 64 -9.87 -11.10 12.30
C LYS A 64 -11.23 -11.56 11.76
N GLU A 65 -11.41 -11.67 10.44
CA GLU A 65 -12.75 -11.86 9.85
C GLU A 65 -12.86 -12.92 8.74
N ASN A 66 -11.93 -13.83 8.55
CA ASN A 66 -11.96 -14.82 7.44
C ASN A 66 -12.04 -14.19 6.03
N VAL A 67 -11.63 -12.94 5.86
CA VAL A 67 -11.72 -12.18 4.61
C VAL A 67 -10.64 -12.59 3.58
N THR A 68 -9.73 -13.47 3.97
CA THR A 68 -8.68 -14.03 3.09
C THR A 68 -9.19 -14.63 1.78
N SER A 69 -10.49 -14.97 1.69
CA SER A 69 -11.07 -15.55 0.47
C SER A 69 -11.21 -14.57 -0.70
N ILE A 70 -11.33 -13.26 -0.44
CA ILE A 70 -11.60 -12.24 -1.48
C ILE A 70 -10.37 -12.00 -2.35
N TYR A 71 -9.16 -12.12 -1.78
CA TYR A 71 -7.91 -11.84 -2.49
C TYR A 71 -7.23 -13.09 -3.08
N LYS A 72 -7.67 -14.29 -2.72
CA LYS A 72 -7.07 -15.56 -3.19
C LYS A 72 -7.08 -15.75 -4.71
N ASN A 73 -8.00 -15.09 -5.41
CA ASN A 73 -8.18 -15.22 -6.86
C ASN A 73 -7.86 -13.91 -7.59
N ARG A 74 -6.86 -13.16 -7.14
CA ARG A 74 -6.46 -11.92 -7.77
C ARG A 74 -5.06 -12.00 -8.37
N PHE A 75 -4.88 -11.26 -9.45
CA PHE A 75 -3.61 -11.07 -10.13
C PHE A 75 -2.99 -9.76 -9.67
N GLU A 76 -1.75 -9.84 -9.20
CA GLU A 76 -0.96 -8.66 -8.86
C GLU A 76 -0.23 -8.18 -10.10
N VAL A 77 -0.46 -6.94 -10.47
CA VAL A 77 0.21 -6.28 -11.58
C VAL A 77 0.90 -5.04 -11.06
N LEU A 78 2.18 -4.93 -11.36
CA LEU A 78 2.99 -3.78 -11.03
C LEU A 78 3.11 -2.89 -12.27
N GLU A 79 2.72 -1.63 -12.13
CA GLU A 79 2.91 -0.58 -13.12
C GLU A 79 4.11 0.27 -12.70
N PHE A 80 5.14 0.24 -13.49
CA PHE A 80 6.37 1.01 -13.29
C PHE A 80 6.39 2.22 -14.23
N TRP A 81 6.68 3.38 -13.68
CA TRP A 81 7.03 4.59 -14.39
C TRP A 81 8.41 5.01 -13.96
N GLY A 82 9.34 5.12 -14.89
CA GLY A 82 10.71 5.47 -14.55
C GLY A 82 11.61 5.51 -15.75
N ILE A 83 12.89 5.55 -15.47
CA ILE A 83 13.94 5.64 -16.48
C ILE A 83 14.69 4.32 -16.53
N ILE A 84 14.95 3.83 -17.72
CA ILE A 84 15.78 2.66 -17.96
C ILE A 84 16.91 3.01 -18.95
N ASP A 85 17.98 2.26 -18.90
CA ASP A 85 19.06 2.37 -19.85
C ASP A 85 18.69 1.76 -21.21
N LYS A 86 19.31 2.28 -22.26
CA LYS A 86 19.04 1.87 -23.63
C LYS A 86 19.30 0.38 -23.87
N LYS A 87 20.30 -0.19 -23.20
CA LYS A 87 20.61 -1.63 -23.35
C LYS A 87 19.46 -2.51 -22.89
N THR A 88 18.88 -2.19 -21.72
CA THR A 88 17.71 -2.91 -21.19
C THR A 88 16.50 -2.73 -22.10
N ALA A 89 16.31 -1.55 -22.66
CA ALA A 89 15.23 -1.27 -23.62
C ALA A 89 15.37 -2.13 -24.88
N ASP A 90 16.58 -2.23 -25.44
CA ASP A 90 16.88 -3.03 -26.63
C ASP A 90 16.71 -4.54 -26.35
N GLU A 91 17.17 -5.04 -25.20
CA GLU A 91 16.99 -6.42 -24.76
C GLU A 91 15.52 -6.82 -24.62
N CYS A 92 14.68 -5.88 -24.17
CA CYS A 92 13.24 -6.07 -24.05
C CYS A 92 12.47 -5.84 -25.36
N GLY A 93 13.15 -5.40 -26.43
CA GLY A 93 12.52 -5.14 -27.73
C GLY A 93 11.62 -3.89 -27.74
N LEU A 94 11.89 -2.92 -26.90
CA LEU A 94 11.16 -1.65 -26.87
C LEU A 94 11.43 -0.86 -28.15
N MET A 95 10.37 -0.40 -28.81
CA MET A 95 10.46 0.61 -29.86
C MET A 95 10.42 1.98 -29.22
N TYR A 96 11.44 2.80 -29.45
CA TYR A 96 11.57 4.15 -28.93
C TYR A 96 12.05 5.11 -30.01
N GLU A 97 11.67 6.38 -29.88
CA GLU A 97 12.07 7.45 -30.81
C GLU A 97 13.23 8.29 -30.25
N THR A 98 13.47 8.18 -28.97
CA THR A 98 14.48 8.98 -28.25
C THR A 98 15.90 8.48 -28.52
N ASN A 99 16.83 9.41 -28.81
CA ASN A 99 18.26 9.11 -29.02
C ASN A 99 19.10 9.19 -27.73
N SER A 100 18.48 9.38 -26.56
CA SER A 100 19.20 9.46 -25.28
C SER A 100 19.63 8.06 -24.79
N GLU A 101 20.68 8.02 -23.97
CA GLU A 101 21.12 6.77 -23.32
C GLU A 101 20.10 6.25 -22.28
N ASN A 102 19.32 7.18 -21.74
CA ASN A 102 18.27 6.89 -20.75
C ASN A 102 16.90 7.17 -21.37
N ILE A 103 16.01 6.20 -21.26
CA ILE A 103 14.66 6.23 -21.85
C ILE A 103 13.64 6.17 -20.74
N ALA A 104 12.74 7.14 -20.72
CA ALA A 104 11.60 7.12 -19.81
C ALA A 104 10.54 6.15 -20.34
N VAL A 105 10.07 5.25 -19.47
CA VAL A 105 9.17 4.15 -19.86
C VAL A 105 8.01 3.96 -18.89
N ASN A 106 6.94 3.37 -19.42
CA ASN A 106 5.88 2.73 -18.65
C ASN A 106 5.95 1.22 -18.88
N VAL A 107 6.11 0.47 -17.81
CA VAL A 107 6.20 -1.01 -17.85
C VAL A 107 5.14 -1.63 -16.95
N TRP A 108 4.43 -2.62 -17.47
CA TRP A 108 3.46 -3.41 -16.72
C TRP A 108 3.96 -4.83 -16.58
N ILE A 109 4.04 -5.32 -15.35
CA ILE A 109 4.63 -6.62 -15.01
C ILE A 109 3.65 -7.42 -14.15
N CYS A 110 3.49 -8.71 -14.49
CA CYS A 110 2.80 -9.67 -13.64
C CYS A 110 3.76 -10.83 -13.31
N GLY A 111 4.11 -10.97 -12.03
CA GLY A 111 5.12 -11.93 -11.60
C GLY A 111 6.47 -11.66 -12.27
N ASN A 112 6.90 -12.55 -13.18
CA ASN A 112 8.14 -12.43 -13.96
C ASN A 112 7.91 -12.14 -15.45
N LYS A 113 6.67 -11.78 -15.83
CA LYS A 113 6.30 -11.52 -17.22
C LYS A 113 6.02 -10.05 -17.44
N VAL A 114 6.60 -9.49 -18.51
CA VAL A 114 6.29 -8.14 -18.97
C VAL A 114 5.03 -8.22 -19.83
N LEU A 115 3.98 -7.55 -19.37
CA LEU A 115 2.69 -7.49 -20.06
C LEU A 115 2.65 -6.36 -21.10
N ARG A 116 3.31 -5.27 -20.79
CA ARG A 116 3.38 -4.09 -21.64
C ARG A 116 4.67 -3.32 -21.34
N MET A 117 5.30 -2.77 -22.37
CA MET A 117 6.41 -1.85 -22.24
C MET A 117 6.32 -0.81 -23.35
N VAL A 118 6.26 0.44 -22.99
CA VAL A 118 6.15 1.56 -23.94
C VAL A 118 6.99 2.74 -23.47
N GLU A 119 7.47 3.53 -24.43
CA GLU A 119 8.07 4.83 -24.13
C GLU A 119 7.04 5.75 -23.48
N ASN A 120 7.47 6.56 -22.54
CA ASN A 120 6.60 7.50 -21.84
C ASN A 120 6.06 8.55 -22.83
N PRO A 121 4.72 8.62 -23.04
CA PRO A 121 4.13 9.56 -23.99
C PRO A 121 4.06 11.00 -23.48
N PHE A 122 4.40 11.24 -22.21
CA PHE A 122 4.32 12.57 -21.61
C PHE A 122 5.61 13.37 -21.83
N THR A 123 5.47 14.58 -22.34
CA THR A 123 6.60 15.48 -22.59
C THR A 123 6.45 16.74 -21.71
N PRO A 124 7.47 17.14 -20.99
CA PRO A 124 8.75 16.47 -20.74
C PRO A 124 8.57 15.28 -19.78
N ASN A 125 9.16 14.13 -20.04
CA ASN A 125 9.13 12.83 -19.36
C ASN A 125 8.60 12.85 -17.92
N ARG A 126 7.35 13.18 -17.76
CA ARG A 126 6.73 13.42 -16.46
C ARG A 126 6.01 12.17 -15.98
N ILE A 127 6.22 11.80 -14.74
CA ILE A 127 5.45 10.77 -14.07
C ILE A 127 4.00 11.27 -13.92
N PRO A 128 2.97 10.53 -14.40
CA PRO A 128 1.58 11.01 -14.50
C PRO A 128 0.81 10.91 -13.18
N TYR A 129 1.46 11.21 -12.07
CA TYR A 129 0.82 11.22 -10.75
C TYR A 129 0.86 12.60 -10.13
N LEU A 130 -0.23 12.96 -9.47
CA LEU A 130 -0.33 14.16 -8.64
C LEU A 130 -0.37 13.73 -7.18
N VAL A 131 0.53 14.29 -6.39
CA VAL A 131 0.64 14.02 -4.96
C VAL A 131 0.21 15.26 -4.19
N CYS A 132 -0.74 15.09 -3.27
CA CYS A 132 -1.23 16.15 -2.41
C CYS A 132 -1.18 15.67 -0.95
N PRO A 133 -0.10 15.95 -0.22
CA PRO A 133 -0.02 15.63 1.20
C PRO A 133 -0.99 16.49 2.00
N TYR A 134 -1.55 15.95 3.10
CA TYR A 134 -2.40 16.71 4.01
C TYR A 134 -1.58 17.78 4.74
N GLU A 135 -0.47 17.39 5.31
CA GLU A 135 0.52 18.29 5.88
C GLU A 135 1.89 17.94 5.30
N LEU A 136 2.56 18.93 4.71
CA LEU A 136 3.83 18.71 4.02
C LEU A 136 4.95 18.42 5.03
N ASN A 137 5.61 17.28 4.85
CA ASN A 137 6.89 17.00 5.49
C ASN A 137 8.02 17.26 4.49
N PRO A 138 8.88 18.27 4.70
CA PRO A 138 9.91 18.65 3.73
C PRO A 138 11.03 17.60 3.57
N TYR A 139 11.09 16.61 4.45
CA TYR A 139 12.15 15.59 4.47
C TYR A 139 11.70 14.21 3.99
N GLN A 140 10.41 14.05 3.69
CA GLN A 140 9.84 12.77 3.28
C GLN A 140 8.85 12.96 2.14
N PHE A 141 8.71 11.94 1.32
CA PHE A 141 7.75 11.94 0.22
C PHE A 141 6.30 12.00 0.74
N PHE A 142 6.00 11.22 1.76
CA PHE A 142 4.69 11.21 2.39
C PHE A 142 4.59 12.30 3.46
N GLY A 143 3.51 13.04 3.42
CA GLY A 143 3.21 14.03 4.45
C GLY A 143 2.64 13.37 5.72
N VAL A 144 2.38 14.20 6.73
CA VAL A 144 1.77 13.80 7.99
C VAL A 144 0.27 13.76 7.84
N GLY A 145 -0.37 12.69 8.28
CA GLY A 145 -1.81 12.50 8.22
C GLY A 145 -2.54 12.96 9.50
N ILE A 146 -3.86 13.17 9.38
CA ILE A 146 -4.71 13.53 10.55
C ILE A 146 -4.57 12.50 11.69
N PRO A 147 -4.60 11.17 11.45
CA PRO A 147 -4.45 10.20 12.54
C PRO A 147 -3.13 10.33 13.28
N GLU A 148 -2.05 10.61 12.58
CA GLU A 148 -0.72 10.81 13.14
C GLU A 148 -0.66 12.06 14.03
N ASN A 149 -1.21 13.17 13.56
CA ASN A 149 -1.32 14.41 14.35
C ASN A 149 -2.22 14.28 15.58
N MET A 150 -3.18 13.36 15.55
CA MET A 150 -4.12 13.13 16.65
C MET A 150 -3.70 12.02 17.62
N GLU A 151 -2.63 11.29 17.33
CA GLU A 151 -2.23 10.10 18.09
C GLU A 151 -2.04 10.39 19.58
N ASP A 152 -1.29 11.43 19.92
CA ASP A 152 -1.04 11.82 21.31
C ASP A 152 -2.33 12.22 22.03
N SER A 153 -3.18 13.02 21.38
CA SER A 153 -4.46 13.44 21.93
C SER A 153 -5.40 12.26 22.17
N GLN A 154 -5.43 11.31 21.23
CA GLN A 154 -6.21 10.09 21.34
C GLN A 154 -5.70 9.18 22.47
N MET A 155 -4.38 9.08 22.64
CA MET A 155 -3.77 8.32 23.74
C MET A 155 -4.17 8.89 25.10
N VAL A 156 -4.10 10.20 25.27
CA VAL A 156 -4.51 10.90 26.51
C VAL A 156 -6.01 10.68 26.77
N MET A 157 -6.85 10.86 25.76
CA MET A 157 -8.31 10.64 25.89
C MET A 157 -8.63 9.20 26.30
N ASN A 158 -7.98 8.21 25.68
CA ASN A 158 -8.14 6.80 26.04
C ASN A 158 -7.69 6.52 27.48
N GLY A 159 -6.61 7.15 27.94
CA GLY A 159 -6.14 7.08 29.32
C GLY A 159 -7.17 7.61 30.33
N HIS A 160 -7.73 8.80 30.05
CA HIS A 160 -8.77 9.38 30.89
C HIS A 160 -10.05 8.54 30.92
N ALA A 161 -10.47 8.00 29.78
CA ALA A 161 -11.64 7.11 29.72
C ALA A 161 -11.44 5.86 30.56
N ARG A 162 -10.26 5.23 30.51
CA ARG A 162 -9.93 4.05 31.34
C ARG A 162 -9.94 4.40 32.84
N MET A 163 -9.29 5.51 33.22
CA MET A 163 -9.30 5.98 34.62
C MET A 163 -10.70 6.27 35.13
N ALA A 164 -11.57 6.84 34.31
CA ALA A 164 -12.96 7.09 34.67
C ALA A 164 -13.72 5.79 34.92
N ILE A 165 -13.53 4.77 34.06
CA ILE A 165 -14.14 3.44 34.22
C ILE A 165 -13.64 2.77 35.50
N ASP A 166 -12.32 2.81 35.76
CA ASP A 166 -11.71 2.23 36.95
C ASP A 166 -12.23 2.92 38.23
N ASN A 167 -12.33 4.25 38.24
CA ASN A 167 -12.91 5.00 39.36
C ASN A 167 -14.38 4.66 39.60
N LEU A 168 -15.19 4.49 38.52
CA LEU A 168 -16.57 4.04 38.64
C LEU A 168 -16.67 2.63 39.22
N ALA A 169 -15.78 1.73 38.80
CA ALA A 169 -15.73 0.37 39.33
C ALA A 169 -15.36 0.36 40.83
N LEU A 170 -14.38 1.16 41.24
CA LEU A 170 -13.99 1.31 42.63
C LEU A 170 -15.11 1.97 43.46
N ALA A 171 -15.73 3.04 42.97
CA ALA A 171 -16.84 3.74 43.67
C ALA A 171 -18.10 2.88 43.73
N GLY A 172 -18.33 2.01 42.74
CA GLY A 172 -19.49 1.09 42.73
C GLY A 172 -19.34 -0.12 43.63
N ASN A 173 -18.11 -0.48 44.01
CA ASN A 173 -17.83 -1.57 44.92
C ASN A 173 -17.85 -1.00 46.37
N LEU A 174 -18.69 -1.60 47.23
CA LEU A 174 -18.69 -1.27 48.63
C LEU A 174 -17.36 -1.74 49.26
N VAL A 175 -16.55 -0.82 49.66
CA VAL A 175 -15.35 -1.08 50.46
C VAL A 175 -15.69 -0.84 51.91
N PHE A 176 -15.61 -1.91 52.71
CA PHE A 176 -15.82 -1.84 54.16
C PHE A 176 -14.45 -1.80 54.85
N ASP A 177 -14.20 -0.82 55.66
CA ASP A 177 -13.12 -0.86 56.65
C ASP A 177 -13.65 -1.50 57.93
N VAL A 178 -13.09 -2.66 58.28
CA VAL A 178 -13.58 -3.45 59.41
C VAL A 178 -12.47 -3.54 60.46
N ASP A 179 -12.78 -3.07 61.67
CA ASP A 179 -11.90 -3.27 62.82
C ASP A 179 -12.01 -4.71 63.28
N GLU A 180 -10.99 -5.50 62.97
CA GLU A 180 -10.92 -6.94 63.37
C GLU A 180 -11.02 -7.13 64.89
N THR A 181 -10.63 -6.13 65.69
CA THR A 181 -10.69 -6.25 67.14
C THR A 181 -12.09 -6.21 67.70
N MET A 182 -13.05 -5.70 66.92
CA MET A 182 -14.47 -5.60 67.26
C MET A 182 -15.34 -6.73 66.71
N LEU A 183 -14.73 -7.64 65.91
CA LEU A 183 -15.42 -8.81 65.36
C LEU A 183 -15.53 -9.90 66.44
N VAL A 184 -16.76 -10.27 66.79
CA VAL A 184 -17.03 -11.41 67.68
C VAL A 184 -16.93 -12.69 66.84
N PRO A 185 -16.01 -13.62 67.17
CA PRO A 185 -15.91 -14.88 66.43
C PRO A 185 -17.19 -15.70 66.59
N GLY A 186 -17.91 -15.92 65.46
CA GLY A 186 -19.04 -16.86 65.41
C GLY A 186 -20.44 -16.24 65.32
N GLN A 187 -20.59 -14.97 64.94
CA GLN A 187 -21.87 -14.39 64.50
C GLN A 187 -21.90 -14.12 63.01
#